data_383d853122060e12974fefcbf6449bd7
#
_entry.id   383d853122060e12974fefcbf6449bd7
#
_cell.length_a   1.000
_cell.length_b   1.000
_cell.length_c   1.000
_cell.angle_alpha   90.00
_cell.angle_beta   90.00
_cell.angle_gamma   90.00
#
_symmetry.space_group_name_H-M   'P 1'
#
loop_
_entity.id
_entity.type
_entity.pdbx_description
1 polymer ?
#
loop_
_entity_poly.entity_id
_entity_poly.type
_entity_poly.pdbx_seq_one_letter_code
_entity_poly.pdbx_strand_id
1 'polypeptide(L)'
;MSAKIEFHGSDIEKVCEIYGLRREDIIMFGANVNPLGLSEHVKEQLAGSLDILSSYPDRNYTSLCSTISEYCNIPAEFILPGNGSSELIALL
;
A
#
# COMPACT_ATOMS: atom_id res chain seq x y z
N MET A 1 -17.87 24.87 -21.57
CA MET A 1 -17.15 24.59 -20.30
C MET A 1 -16.50 23.24 -20.41
N SER A 2 -15.19 23.18 -20.46
CA SER A 2 -14.45 21.92 -20.35
C SER A 2 -14.65 21.39 -18.93
N ALA A 3 -15.30 20.24 -18.76
CA ALA A 3 -15.38 19.55 -17.47
C ALA A 3 -13.93 19.29 -17.02
N LYS A 4 -13.57 19.81 -15.87
CA LYS A 4 -12.27 19.54 -15.27
C LYS A 4 -12.23 18.04 -14.95
N ILE A 5 -11.44 17.30 -15.71
CA ILE A 5 -11.29 15.85 -15.47
C ILE A 5 -10.47 15.73 -14.19
N GLU A 6 -11.15 15.46 -13.09
CA GLU A 6 -10.49 15.19 -11.81
C GLU A 6 -10.07 13.72 -11.80
N PHE A 7 -8.78 13.46 -11.86
CA PHE A 7 -8.20 12.14 -11.67
C PHE A 7 -6.89 12.24 -10.91
N HIS A 8 -6.54 11.18 -10.21
CA HIS A 8 -5.27 11.10 -9.52
C HIS A 8 -4.16 10.80 -10.53
N GLY A 9 -3.07 11.58 -10.53
CA GLY A 9 -1.97 11.42 -11.49
C GLY A 9 -1.25 10.07 -11.47
N SER A 10 -1.47 9.25 -10.44
CA SER A 10 -0.97 7.87 -10.35
C SER A 10 -1.92 6.82 -10.96
N ASP A 11 -3.10 7.22 -11.45
CA ASP A 11 -4.02 6.36 -12.17
C ASP A 11 -3.57 6.23 -13.63
N ILE A 12 -2.68 5.27 -13.89
CA ILE A 12 -2.07 5.05 -15.20
C ILE A 12 -3.11 4.74 -16.27
N GLU A 13 -4.12 3.94 -15.96
CA GLU A 13 -5.17 3.54 -16.88
C GLU A 13 -5.90 4.79 -17.40
N LYS A 14 -6.22 5.69 -16.47
CA LYS A 14 -6.89 6.96 -16.79
C LYS A 14 -6.01 7.90 -17.61
N VAL A 15 -4.72 7.98 -17.28
CA VAL A 15 -3.73 8.75 -18.06
C VAL A 15 -3.63 8.20 -19.49
N CYS A 16 -3.52 6.89 -19.65
CA CYS A 16 -3.48 6.25 -20.97
C CYS A 16 -4.73 6.58 -21.79
N GLU A 17 -5.92 6.47 -21.18
CA GLU A 17 -7.20 6.76 -21.84
C GLU A 17 -7.30 8.21 -22.31
N ILE A 18 -6.98 9.18 -21.44
CA ILE A 18 -7.13 10.61 -21.71
C ILE A 18 -6.14 11.10 -22.77
N TYR A 19 -4.90 10.63 -22.70
CA TYR A 19 -3.81 11.13 -23.55
C TYR A 19 -3.49 10.21 -24.73
N GLY A 20 -4.17 9.06 -24.86
CA GLY A 20 -3.94 8.09 -25.94
C GLY A 20 -2.55 7.47 -25.89
N LEU A 21 -1.98 7.30 -24.69
CA LEU A 21 -0.63 6.77 -24.49
C LEU A 21 -0.68 5.28 -24.17
N ARG A 22 0.41 4.57 -24.51
CA ARG A 22 0.60 3.20 -24.07
C ARG A 22 1.25 3.20 -22.68
N ARG A 23 0.88 2.24 -21.83
CA ARG A 23 1.40 2.12 -20.47
C ARG A 23 2.94 2.07 -20.42
N GLU A 24 3.54 1.38 -21.39
CA GLU A 24 5.00 1.23 -21.52
C GLU A 24 5.75 2.53 -21.86
N ASP A 25 5.05 3.52 -22.39
CA ASP A 25 5.63 4.81 -22.75
C ASP A 25 5.56 5.82 -21.58
N ILE A 26 4.95 5.42 -20.46
CA ILE A 26 4.76 6.30 -19.29
C ILE A 26 5.81 6.04 -18.23
N ILE A 27 6.56 7.09 -17.89
CA ILE A 27 7.49 7.08 -16.76
C ILE A 27 6.80 7.72 -15.56
N MET A 28 6.62 6.92 -14.48
CA MET A 28 5.90 7.35 -13.29
C MET A 28 6.80 8.12 -12.33
N PHE A 29 6.45 9.39 -12.10
CA PHE A 29 7.03 10.24 -11.05
C PHE A 29 6.00 10.63 -9.97
N GLY A 30 4.75 10.22 -10.14
CA GLY A 30 3.61 10.69 -9.34
C GLY A 30 3.23 9.84 -8.14
N ALA A 31 3.81 8.66 -7.96
CA ALA A 31 3.54 7.78 -6.84
C ALA A 31 4.85 7.40 -6.12
N ASN A 32 4.82 7.36 -4.80
CA ASN A 32 5.95 6.90 -3.99
C ASN A 32 6.03 5.37 -3.99
N VAL A 33 6.20 4.79 -5.17
CA VAL A 33 6.30 3.35 -5.38
C VAL A 33 7.72 3.00 -5.79
N ASN A 34 8.28 1.96 -5.18
CA ASN A 34 9.60 1.47 -5.56
C ASN A 34 9.59 0.97 -7.01
N PRO A 35 10.34 1.60 -7.95
CA PRO A 35 10.35 1.19 -9.35
C PRO A 35 10.95 -0.20 -9.58
N LEU A 36 11.74 -0.72 -8.63
CA LEU A 36 12.28 -2.06 -8.66
C LEU A 36 11.27 -3.13 -8.21
N GLY A 37 10.10 -2.70 -7.72
CA GLY A 37 9.06 -3.58 -7.20
C GLY A 37 9.41 -4.20 -5.84
N LEU A 38 8.77 -5.31 -5.53
CA LEU A 38 9.04 -6.08 -4.31
C LEU A 38 10.33 -6.89 -4.44
N SER A 39 11.08 -7.01 -3.35
CA SER A 39 12.23 -7.93 -3.30
C SER A 39 11.78 -9.39 -3.47
N GLU A 40 12.63 -10.25 -4.03
CA GLU A 40 12.33 -11.68 -4.20
C GLU A 40 11.98 -12.34 -2.85
N HIS A 41 12.70 -11.98 -1.78
CA HIS A 41 12.42 -12.51 -0.45
C HIS A 41 11.00 -12.18 0.02
N VAL A 42 10.51 -10.95 -0.19
CA VAL A 42 9.13 -10.58 0.16
C VAL A 42 8.12 -11.34 -0.69
N LYS A 43 8.38 -11.52 -1.97
CA LYS A 43 7.52 -12.32 -2.86
C LYS A 43 7.39 -13.76 -2.41
N GLU A 44 8.50 -14.40 -2.04
CA GLU A 44 8.54 -15.77 -1.51
C GLU A 44 7.74 -15.90 -0.20
N GLN A 45 7.93 -14.96 0.74
CA GLN A 45 7.20 -14.94 2.01
C GLN A 45 5.69 -14.78 1.79
N LEU A 46 5.28 -13.88 0.90
CA LEU A 46 3.86 -13.69 0.57
C LEU A 46 3.27 -14.95 -0.07
N ALA A 47 3.97 -15.56 -1.03
CA ALA A 47 3.51 -16.80 -1.68
C ALA A 47 3.37 -17.95 -0.67
N GLY A 48 4.28 -18.07 0.29
CA GLY A 48 4.23 -19.07 1.35
C GLY A 48 3.19 -18.80 2.44
N SER A 49 2.58 -17.62 2.46
CA SER A 49 1.63 -17.20 3.50
C SER A 49 0.18 -17.10 3.01
N LEU A 50 -0.12 -17.56 1.81
CA LEU A 50 -1.47 -17.43 1.22
C LEU A 50 -2.56 -18.15 2.02
N ASP A 51 -2.23 -19.20 2.75
CA ASP A 51 -3.19 -19.93 3.59
C ASP A 51 -3.81 -19.07 4.70
N ILE A 52 -3.14 -17.98 5.10
CA ILE A 52 -3.67 -17.03 6.09
C ILE A 52 -4.96 -16.36 5.62
N LEU A 53 -5.18 -16.28 4.30
CA LEU A 53 -6.41 -15.71 3.72
C LEU A 53 -7.66 -16.55 4.03
N SER A 54 -7.49 -17.79 4.44
CA SER A 54 -8.58 -18.69 4.87
C SER A 54 -8.98 -18.49 6.32
N SER A 55 -8.24 -17.64 7.06
CA SER A 55 -8.45 -17.40 8.48
C SER A 55 -9.04 -16.02 8.73
N TYR A 56 -9.82 -15.90 9.81
CA TYR A 56 -10.31 -14.59 10.23
C TYR A 56 -9.12 -13.78 10.80
N PRO A 57 -8.97 -12.50 10.40
CA PRO A 57 -7.82 -11.70 10.86
C PRO A 57 -7.92 -11.38 12.36
N ASP A 58 -6.76 -11.22 12.99
CA ASP A 58 -6.66 -10.74 14.36
C ASP A 58 -7.08 -9.26 14.44
N ARG A 59 -8.20 -9.00 15.10
CA ARG A 59 -8.78 -7.66 15.25
C ARG A 59 -7.93 -6.71 16.09
N ASN A 60 -7.08 -7.25 16.94
CA ASN A 60 -6.23 -6.47 17.83
C ASN A 60 -4.84 -6.23 17.26
N TYR A 61 -4.55 -6.80 16.08
CA TYR A 61 -3.23 -6.69 15.44
C TYR A 61 -2.07 -7.11 16.36
N THR A 62 -2.30 -8.06 17.27
CA THR A 62 -1.36 -8.45 18.33
C THR A 62 0.00 -8.84 17.75
N SER A 63 0.01 -9.76 16.78
CA SER A 63 1.25 -10.22 16.13
C SER A 63 1.94 -9.10 15.36
N LEU A 64 1.18 -8.28 14.63
CA LEU A 64 1.71 -7.16 13.86
C LEU A 64 2.36 -6.12 14.79
N CYS A 65 1.67 -5.71 15.86
CA CYS A 65 2.20 -4.75 16.82
C CYS A 65 3.45 -5.28 17.53
N SER A 66 3.50 -6.59 17.87
CA SER A 66 4.69 -7.21 18.43
C SER A 66 5.89 -7.14 17.49
N THR A 67 5.69 -7.49 16.22
CA THR A 67 6.75 -7.44 15.20
C THR A 67 7.26 -6.02 14.98
N ILE A 68 6.35 -5.04 14.89
CA ILE A 68 6.72 -3.63 14.75
C ILE A 68 7.47 -3.15 16.00
N SER A 69 7.01 -3.53 17.19
CA SER A 69 7.64 -3.22 18.47
C SER A 69 9.10 -3.68 18.49
N GLU A 70 9.36 -4.90 18.10
CA GLU A 70 10.72 -5.44 18.01
C GLU A 70 11.56 -4.69 16.97
N TYR A 71 11.01 -4.46 15.79
CA TYR A 71 11.71 -3.77 14.70
C TYR A 71 12.06 -2.32 15.04
N CYS A 72 11.12 -1.58 15.64
CA CYS A 72 11.27 -0.17 15.96
C CYS A 72 11.88 0.06 17.35
N ASN A 73 12.00 -0.97 18.19
CA ASN A 73 12.39 -0.87 19.60
C ASN A 73 11.50 0.11 20.40
N ILE A 74 10.19 0.00 20.19
CA ILE A 74 9.15 0.83 20.85
C ILE A 74 8.14 -0.13 21.48
N PRO A 75 7.65 0.10 22.73
CA PRO A 75 6.62 -0.73 23.32
C PRO A 75 5.36 -0.83 22.46
N ALA A 76 4.78 -2.03 22.37
CA ALA A 76 3.63 -2.31 21.47
C ALA A 76 2.40 -1.43 21.80
N GLU A 77 2.25 -0.98 23.03
CA GLU A 77 1.18 -0.08 23.49
C GLU A 77 1.24 1.32 22.86
N PHE A 78 2.35 1.72 22.26
CA PHE A 78 2.50 2.98 21.53
C PHE A 78 2.38 2.80 20.01
N ILE A 79 1.94 1.62 19.54
CA ILE A 79 1.80 1.32 18.12
C ILE A 79 0.32 1.21 17.78
N LEU A 80 -0.12 2.07 16.86
CA LEU A 80 -1.46 2.03 16.28
C LEU A 80 -1.35 1.72 14.79
N PRO A 81 -1.63 0.48 14.35
CA PRO A 81 -1.66 0.15 12.94
C PRO A 81 -2.94 0.65 12.28
N GLY A 82 -2.86 0.99 11.00
CA GLY A 82 -4.01 1.41 10.20
C GLY A 82 -3.80 1.15 8.72
N ASN A 83 -4.90 1.11 7.98
CA ASN A 83 -4.89 0.92 6.53
C ASN A 83 -4.69 2.27 5.83
N GLY A 84 -3.44 2.76 5.90
CA GLY A 84 -3.06 4.06 5.38
C GLY A 84 -3.33 5.21 6.35
N SER A 85 -2.74 6.38 6.03
CA SER A 85 -2.82 7.57 6.88
C SER A 85 -4.24 8.13 7.03
N SER A 86 -5.10 7.94 6.02
CA SER A 86 -6.48 8.44 6.07
C SER A 86 -7.30 7.78 7.18
N GLU A 87 -7.11 6.47 7.39
CA GLU A 87 -7.77 5.78 8.51
C GLU A 87 -7.24 6.27 9.84
N LEU A 88 -5.91 6.39 9.97
CA LEU A 88 -5.29 6.88 11.22
C LEU A 88 -5.74 8.30 11.57
N ILE A 89 -5.85 9.19 10.58
CA ILE A 89 -6.36 10.56 10.79
C ILE A 89 -7.81 10.54 11.28
N ALA A 90 -8.62 9.60 10.78
CA ALA A 90 -10.01 9.48 11.20
C ALA A 90 -10.18 8.87 12.61
N LEU A 91 -9.17 8.16 13.11
CA LEU A 91 -9.17 7.54 14.45
C LEU A 91 -8.68 8.50 15.55
N LEU A 92 -7.96 9.56 15.20
CA LEU A 92 -7.43 10.58 16.11
C LEU A 92 -8.40 11.75 16.30
#